data_7b17f4846d6c3b6b61390ec270c738d8
#
_entry.id   7b17f4846d6c3b6b61390ec270c738d8
#
_cell.length_a   1.000
_cell.length_b   1.000
_cell.length_c   1.000
_cell.angle_alpha   90.00
_cell.angle_beta   90.00
_cell.angle_gamma   90.00
#
_symmetry.space_group_name_H-M   'P 1'
#
loop_
_entity.id
_entity.type
_entity.pdbx_description
1 polymer ?
#
loop_
_entity_poly.entity_id
_entity_poly.type
_entity_poly.pdbx_seq_one_letter_code
_entity_poly.pdbx_strand_id
1 'polypeptide(L)'
;GKTKACQEFKKQNQNVWMITISPSRASLNAFLYELALELGFKDAPRRKDRLSRMIVEKLTGTRGIVIVDESDHLTYDAIEELRYIQEKAEVGFALIGNDRVYTRMQGGINPAHEHARLWNRLGNRCAIKASEKEDIQAVAAAWQLDTKDKELMKALYDIGTKAGGLRALTQYLRLAGIAAKGQGVAINLDLILQAKMHMQGAI
;
A
#
# COMPACT_ATOMS: atom_id res chain seq x y z
N GLY A 1 0.14 5.74 4.02
CA GLY A 1 -0.51 4.83 4.97
C GLY A 1 -0.98 3.51 4.39
N LYS A 2 -1.35 3.42 3.07
CA LYS A 2 -1.97 2.20 2.47
C LYS A 2 -1.22 0.91 2.81
N THR A 3 0.04 0.81 2.44
CA THR A 3 0.88 -0.38 2.70
C THR A 3 0.95 -0.75 4.19
N LYS A 4 1.09 0.25 5.08
CA LYS A 4 1.12 0.01 6.53
C LYS A 4 -0.19 -0.54 7.07
N ALA A 5 -1.32 0.00 6.62
CA ALA A 5 -2.64 -0.51 6.99
C ALA A 5 -2.82 -1.97 6.56
N CYS A 6 -2.41 -2.31 5.33
CA CYS A 6 -2.45 -3.68 4.83
C CYS A 6 -1.54 -4.64 5.62
N GLN A 7 -0.33 -4.21 5.96
CA GLN A 7 0.60 -5.00 6.79
C GLN A 7 0.02 -5.26 8.18
N GLU A 8 -0.63 -4.26 8.78
CA GLU A 8 -1.24 -4.40 10.08
C GLU A 8 -2.48 -5.31 10.03
N PHE A 9 -3.31 -5.16 9.00
CA PHE A 9 -4.44 -6.05 8.76
C PHE A 9 -3.99 -7.51 8.62
N LYS A 10 -2.91 -7.77 7.85
CA LYS A 10 -2.33 -9.12 7.71
C LYS A 10 -1.89 -9.70 9.06
N LYS A 11 -1.29 -8.90 9.96
CA LYS A 11 -0.86 -9.39 11.28
C LYS A 11 -2.02 -9.76 12.20
N GLN A 12 -3.14 -9.05 12.08
CA GLN A 12 -4.29 -9.21 12.97
C GLN A 12 -5.28 -10.27 12.49
N ASN A 13 -5.15 -10.74 11.25
CA ASN A 13 -6.11 -11.66 10.65
C ASN A 13 -5.42 -12.90 10.08
N GLN A 14 -6.09 -14.04 10.21
CA GLN A 14 -5.68 -15.30 9.60
C GLN A 14 -6.09 -15.34 8.11
N ASN A 15 -5.45 -16.21 7.33
CA ASN A 15 -5.72 -16.37 5.90
C ASN A 15 -5.63 -15.07 5.10
N VAL A 16 -4.66 -14.23 5.45
CA VAL A 16 -4.32 -13.01 4.74
C VAL A 16 -2.91 -13.11 4.18
N TRP A 17 -2.80 -13.06 2.87
CA TRP A 17 -1.52 -13.05 2.15
C TRP A 17 -1.31 -11.68 1.52
N MET A 18 -0.07 -11.21 1.47
CA MET A 18 0.22 -9.89 0.93
C MET A 18 1.48 -9.93 0.09
N ILE A 19 1.35 -9.53 -1.16
CA ILE A 19 2.47 -9.34 -2.08
C ILE A 19 2.57 -7.89 -2.50
N THR A 20 3.79 -7.44 -2.81
CA THR A 20 4.05 -6.10 -3.35
C THR A 20 4.66 -6.24 -4.74
N ILE A 21 4.00 -5.64 -5.73
CA ILE A 21 4.43 -5.72 -7.12
C ILE A 21 5.43 -4.61 -7.42
N SER A 22 6.59 -4.99 -7.97
CA SER A 22 7.54 -4.04 -8.54
C SER A 22 7.46 -4.04 -10.07
N PRO A 23 7.98 -3.03 -10.77
CA PRO A 23 8.01 -3.02 -12.23
C PRO A 23 8.64 -4.26 -12.85
N SER A 24 9.67 -4.85 -12.22
CA SER A 24 10.32 -6.08 -12.67
C SER A 24 9.51 -7.35 -12.43
N ARG A 25 8.45 -7.29 -11.60
CA ARG A 25 7.59 -8.42 -11.21
C ARG A 25 6.15 -8.24 -11.68
N ALA A 26 5.95 -7.39 -12.68
CA ALA A 26 4.64 -6.99 -13.19
C ALA A 26 3.99 -8.02 -14.13
N SER A 27 4.79 -8.91 -14.74
CA SER A 27 4.29 -9.91 -15.67
C SER A 27 3.48 -11.00 -14.97
N LEU A 28 2.57 -11.64 -15.71
CA LEU A 28 1.75 -12.75 -15.22
C LEU A 28 2.58 -13.83 -14.51
N ASN A 29 3.68 -14.28 -15.14
CA ASN A 29 4.49 -15.35 -14.57
C ASN A 29 5.20 -14.93 -13.29
N ALA A 30 5.71 -13.70 -13.23
CA ALA A 30 6.34 -13.16 -12.04
C ALA A 30 5.34 -12.95 -10.90
N PHE A 31 4.16 -12.42 -11.20
CA PHE A 31 3.06 -12.28 -10.25
C PHE A 31 2.67 -13.62 -9.61
N LEU A 32 2.40 -14.64 -10.43
CA LEU A 32 2.03 -15.97 -9.94
C LEU A 32 3.13 -16.59 -9.08
N TYR A 33 4.40 -16.39 -9.47
CA TYR A 33 5.52 -16.91 -8.71
C TYR A 33 5.65 -16.25 -7.34
N GLU A 34 5.54 -14.93 -7.25
CA GLU A 34 5.56 -14.19 -5.98
C GLU A 34 4.38 -14.61 -5.07
N LEU A 35 3.19 -14.79 -5.65
CA LEU A 35 2.03 -15.25 -4.90
C LEU A 35 2.23 -16.68 -4.38
N ALA A 36 2.81 -17.57 -5.18
CA ALA A 36 3.13 -18.93 -4.75
C ALA A 36 4.14 -18.94 -3.59
N LEU A 37 5.18 -18.11 -3.64
CA LEU A 37 6.14 -17.95 -2.54
C LEU A 37 5.46 -17.46 -1.25
N GLU A 38 4.59 -16.46 -1.36
CA GLU A 38 3.82 -15.95 -0.23
C GLU A 38 2.88 -16.99 0.38
N LEU A 39 2.33 -17.88 -0.44
CA LEU A 39 1.52 -19.04 0.00
C LEU A 39 2.33 -20.17 0.63
N GLY A 40 3.66 -20.05 0.66
CA GLY A 40 4.58 -20.99 1.31
C GLY A 40 5.19 -22.05 0.40
N PHE A 41 5.04 -21.96 -0.92
CA PHE A 41 5.67 -22.88 -1.88
C PHE A 41 7.14 -22.51 -2.11
N LYS A 42 8.07 -23.13 -1.40
CA LYS A 42 9.51 -22.84 -1.52
C LYS A 42 10.10 -23.19 -2.89
N ASP A 43 9.64 -24.31 -3.47
CA ASP A 43 10.09 -24.84 -4.76
C ASP A 43 8.99 -24.73 -5.83
N ALA A 44 8.43 -23.53 -5.96
CA ALA A 44 7.37 -23.27 -6.94
C ALA A 44 7.87 -23.46 -8.37
N PRO A 45 7.10 -24.15 -9.24
CA PRO A 45 7.46 -24.34 -10.64
C PRO A 45 7.49 -23.01 -11.39
N ARG A 46 8.30 -22.92 -12.45
CA ARG A 46 8.37 -21.71 -13.28
C ARG A 46 7.26 -21.62 -14.34
N ARG A 47 6.49 -22.67 -14.54
CA ARG A 47 5.40 -22.71 -15.54
C ARG A 47 4.14 -22.07 -14.97
N LYS A 48 3.63 -21.06 -15.66
CA LYS A 48 2.44 -20.27 -15.24
C LYS A 48 1.18 -21.15 -15.04
N ASP A 49 0.96 -22.14 -15.90
CA ASP A 49 -0.19 -23.05 -15.82
C ASP A 49 -0.17 -23.92 -14.55
N ARG A 50 1.01 -24.36 -14.15
CA ARG A 50 1.19 -25.12 -12.90
C ARG A 50 1.07 -24.21 -11.68
N LEU A 51 1.67 -23.01 -11.72
CA LEU A 51 1.56 -22.01 -10.65
C LEU A 51 0.10 -21.65 -10.39
N SER A 52 -0.66 -21.33 -11.43
CA SER A 52 -2.07 -20.98 -11.31
C SER A 52 -2.86 -22.10 -10.61
N ARG A 53 -2.72 -23.34 -11.08
CA ARG A 53 -3.40 -24.49 -10.47
C ARG A 53 -3.04 -24.68 -9.00
N MET A 54 -1.76 -24.66 -8.64
CA MET A 54 -1.29 -24.81 -7.26
C MET A 54 -1.82 -23.70 -6.37
N ILE A 55 -1.87 -22.47 -6.85
CA ILE A 55 -2.41 -21.31 -6.12
C ILE A 55 -3.92 -21.50 -5.86
N VAL A 56 -4.68 -21.88 -6.88
CA VAL A 56 -6.10 -22.16 -6.75
C VAL A 56 -6.35 -23.25 -5.71
N GLU A 57 -5.66 -24.39 -5.82
CA GLU A 57 -5.77 -25.51 -4.86
C GLU A 57 -5.45 -25.06 -3.43
N LYS A 58 -4.39 -24.27 -3.25
CA LYS A 58 -3.96 -23.78 -1.92
C LYS A 58 -4.95 -22.80 -1.30
N LEU A 59 -5.56 -21.95 -2.09
CA LEU A 59 -6.50 -20.92 -1.63
C LEU A 59 -7.93 -21.47 -1.43
N THR A 60 -8.32 -22.50 -2.16
CA THR A 60 -9.67 -23.08 -2.09
C THR A 60 -10.01 -23.50 -0.66
N GLY A 61 -11.20 -23.10 -0.19
CA GLY A 61 -11.70 -23.40 1.14
C GLY A 61 -11.14 -22.54 2.27
N THR A 62 -10.14 -21.70 2.00
CA THR A 62 -9.55 -20.82 3.04
C THR A 62 -10.45 -19.66 3.44
N ARG A 63 -11.35 -19.22 2.56
CA ARG A 63 -12.16 -17.99 2.70
C ARG A 63 -11.28 -16.77 3.01
N GLY A 64 -10.04 -16.79 2.54
CA GLY A 64 -9.03 -15.79 2.83
C GLY A 64 -9.07 -14.59 1.89
N ILE A 65 -8.10 -13.72 2.07
CA ILE A 65 -7.90 -12.53 1.23
C ILE A 65 -6.44 -12.40 0.79
N VAL A 66 -6.23 -12.13 -0.48
CA VAL A 66 -4.93 -11.79 -1.05
C VAL A 66 -4.86 -10.29 -1.29
N ILE A 67 -3.91 -9.62 -0.66
CA ILE A 67 -3.64 -8.20 -0.84
C ILE A 67 -2.50 -8.04 -1.83
N VAL A 68 -2.75 -7.30 -2.90
CA VAL A 68 -1.75 -6.98 -3.92
C VAL A 68 -1.44 -5.49 -3.85
N ASP A 69 -0.30 -5.15 -3.23
CA ASP A 69 0.16 -3.77 -3.11
C ASP A 69 0.94 -3.35 -4.37
N GLU A 70 0.93 -2.05 -4.70
CA GLU A 70 1.47 -1.47 -5.94
C GLU A 70 0.89 -2.15 -7.20
N SER A 71 -0.39 -2.52 -7.14
CA SER A 71 -1.09 -3.26 -8.21
C SER A 71 -1.20 -2.51 -9.53
N ASP A 72 -0.93 -1.21 -9.55
CA ASP A 72 -0.83 -0.40 -10.78
C ASP A 72 0.33 -0.81 -11.69
N HIS A 73 1.25 -1.63 -11.21
CA HIS A 73 2.29 -2.23 -12.06
C HIS A 73 1.83 -3.50 -12.79
N LEU A 74 0.78 -4.20 -12.34
CA LEU A 74 0.33 -5.45 -12.94
C LEU A 74 -0.01 -5.28 -14.44
N THR A 75 0.36 -6.28 -15.23
CA THR A 75 -0.10 -6.38 -16.63
C THR A 75 -1.58 -6.76 -16.67
N TYR A 76 -2.23 -6.52 -17.81
CA TYR A 76 -3.62 -6.93 -18.04
C TYR A 76 -3.81 -8.44 -17.83
N ASP A 77 -2.94 -9.28 -18.41
CA ASP A 77 -2.99 -10.73 -18.25
C ASP A 77 -2.89 -11.18 -16.80
N ALA A 78 -2.09 -10.48 -15.99
CA ALA A 78 -1.97 -10.78 -14.56
C ALA A 78 -3.26 -10.45 -13.80
N ILE A 79 -3.95 -9.39 -14.17
CA ILE A 79 -5.25 -9.02 -13.59
C ILE A 79 -6.34 -10.01 -13.99
N GLU A 80 -6.36 -10.45 -15.25
CA GLU A 80 -7.32 -11.49 -15.71
C GLU A 80 -7.10 -12.81 -14.99
N GLU A 81 -5.86 -13.23 -14.81
CA GLU A 81 -5.54 -14.44 -14.07
C GLU A 81 -5.91 -14.35 -12.58
N LEU A 82 -5.69 -13.18 -11.99
CA LEU A 82 -6.13 -12.90 -10.62
C LEU A 82 -7.65 -13.08 -10.48
N ARG A 83 -8.43 -12.58 -11.46
CA ARG A 83 -9.87 -12.77 -11.53
C ARG A 83 -10.23 -14.26 -11.63
N TYR A 84 -9.54 -15.01 -12.49
CA TYR A 84 -9.75 -16.45 -12.62
C TYR A 84 -9.50 -17.18 -11.30
N ILE A 85 -8.41 -16.87 -10.60
CA ILE A 85 -8.08 -17.44 -9.30
C ILE A 85 -9.17 -17.08 -8.27
N GLN A 86 -9.62 -15.84 -8.25
CA GLN A 86 -10.67 -15.37 -7.35
C GLN A 86 -11.97 -16.16 -7.53
N GLU A 87 -12.41 -16.34 -8.78
CA GLU A 87 -13.64 -17.07 -9.10
C GLU A 87 -13.52 -18.57 -8.77
N LYS A 88 -12.34 -19.18 -8.96
CA LYS A 88 -12.13 -20.62 -8.75
C LYS A 88 -11.89 -20.98 -7.29
N ALA A 89 -11.16 -20.17 -6.56
CA ALA A 89 -10.81 -20.43 -5.17
C ALA A 89 -11.78 -19.80 -4.17
N GLU A 90 -12.73 -18.97 -4.63
CA GLU A 90 -13.70 -18.23 -3.81
C GLU A 90 -13.03 -17.40 -2.69
N VAL A 91 -11.95 -16.71 -3.02
CA VAL A 91 -11.19 -15.85 -2.10
C VAL A 91 -11.34 -14.38 -2.45
N GLY A 92 -11.10 -13.50 -1.48
CA GLY A 92 -11.07 -12.07 -1.70
C GLY A 92 -9.75 -11.61 -2.30
N PHE A 93 -9.79 -10.58 -3.16
CA PHE A 93 -8.60 -9.85 -3.59
C PHE A 93 -8.77 -8.36 -3.29
N ALA A 94 -7.73 -7.76 -2.69
CA ALA A 94 -7.65 -6.33 -2.46
C ALA A 94 -6.49 -5.75 -3.28
N LEU A 95 -6.81 -4.95 -4.30
CA LEU A 95 -5.83 -4.28 -5.15
C LEU A 95 -5.54 -2.90 -4.58
N ILE A 96 -4.31 -2.68 -4.16
CA ILE A 96 -3.85 -1.43 -3.56
C ILE A 96 -2.88 -0.78 -4.54
N GLY A 97 -3.13 0.46 -4.89
CA GLY A 97 -2.28 1.19 -5.83
C GLY A 97 -2.60 2.68 -5.85
N ASN A 98 -2.13 3.37 -6.87
CA ASN A 98 -2.47 4.75 -7.16
C ASN A 98 -3.61 4.82 -8.20
N ASP A 99 -4.06 6.01 -8.55
CA ASP A 99 -5.18 6.22 -9.50
C ASP A 99 -4.95 5.59 -10.88
N ARG A 100 -3.70 5.27 -11.24
CA ARG A 100 -3.37 4.60 -12.50
C ARG A 100 -3.96 3.20 -12.58
N VAL A 101 -4.22 2.52 -11.44
CA VAL A 101 -4.94 1.23 -11.42
C VAL A 101 -6.29 1.40 -12.10
N TYR A 102 -7.04 2.42 -11.73
CA TYR A 102 -8.35 2.70 -12.29
C TYR A 102 -8.29 3.06 -13.78
N THR A 103 -7.35 3.92 -14.16
CA THR A 103 -7.16 4.33 -15.55
C THR A 103 -6.82 3.14 -16.47
N ARG A 104 -5.96 2.24 -15.98
CA ARG A 104 -5.63 1.00 -16.71
C ARG A 104 -6.81 0.06 -16.80
N MET A 105 -7.56 -0.12 -15.72
CA MET A 105 -8.76 -0.98 -15.72
C MET A 105 -9.91 -0.41 -16.55
N GLN A 106 -9.98 0.91 -16.74
CA GLN A 106 -10.95 1.57 -17.60
C GLN A 106 -10.55 1.57 -19.09
N GLY A 107 -9.36 1.07 -19.44
CA GLY A 107 -8.90 0.98 -20.82
C GLY A 107 -8.22 2.24 -21.37
N GLY A 108 -7.86 3.21 -20.52
CA GLY A 108 -7.17 4.44 -20.95
C GLY A 108 -7.99 5.26 -21.96
N ILE A 109 -7.31 5.86 -22.95
CA ILE A 109 -7.91 6.73 -23.98
C ILE A 109 -8.74 5.93 -24.99
N ASN A 110 -8.52 4.60 -25.13
CA ASN A 110 -9.31 3.69 -25.96
C ASN A 110 -9.73 2.49 -25.08
N PRO A 111 -10.94 2.52 -24.51
CA PRO A 111 -11.44 1.38 -23.73
C PRO A 111 -11.71 0.21 -24.68
N ALA A 112 -10.78 -0.72 -24.76
CA ALA A 112 -11.10 -2.03 -25.32
C ALA A 112 -12.21 -2.64 -24.45
N HIS A 113 -13.20 -3.27 -25.07
CA HIS A 113 -14.34 -3.92 -24.38
C HIS A 113 -13.91 -4.88 -23.27
N GLU A 114 -12.67 -5.35 -23.29
CA GLU A 114 -12.05 -6.23 -22.33
C GLU A 114 -11.86 -5.59 -20.94
N HIS A 115 -11.45 -4.33 -20.88
CA HIS A 115 -11.27 -3.63 -19.59
C HIS A 115 -12.60 -3.31 -18.89
N ALA A 116 -13.67 -3.08 -19.64
CA ALA A 116 -14.99 -2.86 -19.08
C ALA A 116 -15.52 -4.07 -18.29
N ARG A 117 -15.14 -5.29 -18.69
CA ARG A 117 -15.51 -6.51 -17.97
C ARG A 117 -14.86 -6.60 -16.60
N LEU A 118 -13.58 -6.24 -16.48
CA LEU A 118 -12.88 -6.18 -15.21
C LEU A 118 -13.48 -5.11 -14.30
N TRP A 119 -13.72 -3.93 -14.86
CA TRP A 119 -14.26 -2.80 -14.10
C TRP A 119 -15.61 -3.10 -13.46
N ASN A 120 -16.50 -3.77 -14.20
CA ASN A 120 -17.85 -4.11 -13.72
C ASN A 120 -17.86 -5.21 -12.64
N ARG A 121 -16.75 -5.91 -12.46
CA ARG A 121 -16.61 -6.98 -11.47
C ARG A 121 -15.87 -6.56 -10.20
N LEU A 122 -15.37 -5.33 -10.14
CA LEU A 122 -14.85 -4.75 -8.91
C LEU A 122 -16.00 -4.50 -7.95
N GLY A 123 -16.03 -5.22 -6.84
CA GLY A 123 -17.10 -5.15 -5.85
C GLY A 123 -17.11 -3.80 -5.13
N ASN A 124 -16.05 -3.45 -4.44
CA ASN A 124 -15.96 -2.22 -3.67
C ASN A 124 -14.73 -1.39 -4.08
N ARG A 125 -14.89 -0.08 -4.09
CA ARG A 125 -13.83 0.88 -4.45
C ARG A 125 -13.69 1.90 -3.33
N CYS A 126 -12.50 2.01 -2.77
CA CYS A 126 -12.19 2.96 -1.73
C CYS A 126 -11.10 3.93 -2.20
N ALA A 127 -11.46 5.17 -2.45
CA ALA A 127 -10.50 6.23 -2.69
C ALA A 127 -10.04 6.80 -1.35
N ILE A 128 -8.75 6.63 -1.03
CA ILE A 128 -8.16 7.26 0.15
C ILE A 128 -7.90 8.72 -0.19
N LYS A 129 -8.64 9.61 0.47
CA LYS A 129 -8.49 11.06 0.35
C LYS A 129 -7.20 11.56 1.02
N ALA A 130 -6.96 12.87 0.97
CA ALA A 130 -5.89 13.50 1.74
C ALA A 130 -6.02 13.15 3.23
N SER A 131 -4.88 13.18 3.94
CA SER A 131 -4.85 12.89 5.38
C SER A 131 -5.74 13.86 6.15
N GLU A 132 -6.53 13.34 7.06
CA GLU A 132 -7.41 14.11 7.94
C GLU A 132 -6.66 14.52 9.21
N LYS A 133 -7.25 15.42 10.00
CA LYS A 133 -6.63 15.90 11.24
C LYS A 133 -6.39 14.79 12.25
N GLU A 134 -7.31 13.84 12.30
CA GLU A 134 -7.28 12.67 13.16
C GLU A 134 -6.09 11.76 12.85
N ASP A 135 -5.76 11.59 11.56
CA ASP A 135 -4.58 10.83 11.13
C ASP A 135 -3.29 11.48 11.64
N ILE A 136 -3.22 12.81 11.57
CA ILE A 136 -2.05 13.58 12.01
C ILE A 136 -1.93 13.53 13.52
N GLN A 137 -3.03 13.62 14.25
CA GLN A 137 -3.05 13.46 15.71
C GLN A 137 -2.58 12.07 16.12
N ALA A 138 -3.04 11.02 15.43
CA ALA A 138 -2.60 9.66 15.69
C ALA A 138 -1.09 9.49 15.47
N VAL A 139 -0.53 10.10 14.41
CA VAL A 139 0.92 10.11 14.19
C VAL A 139 1.64 10.87 15.29
N ALA A 140 1.18 12.06 15.68
CA ALA A 140 1.78 12.85 16.76
C ALA A 140 1.80 12.06 18.09
N ALA A 141 0.69 11.41 18.45
CA ALA A 141 0.58 10.58 19.63
C ALA A 141 1.54 9.38 19.58
N ALA A 142 1.67 8.70 18.43
CA ALA A 142 2.59 7.58 18.24
C ALA A 142 4.07 8.00 18.39
N TRP A 143 4.38 9.27 18.11
CA TRP A 143 5.71 9.85 18.33
C TRP A 143 5.87 10.50 19.71
N GLN A 144 4.89 10.34 20.61
CA GLN A 144 4.87 10.89 21.97
C GLN A 144 5.03 12.43 22.01
N LEU A 145 4.50 13.10 20.98
CA LEU A 145 4.47 14.56 20.94
C LEU A 145 3.31 15.09 21.79
N ASP A 146 3.47 16.29 22.34
CA ASP A 146 2.39 16.94 23.07
C ASP A 146 1.26 17.41 22.14
N THR A 147 0.20 16.62 22.08
CA THR A 147 -0.96 16.92 21.24
C THR A 147 -1.81 18.08 21.74
N LYS A 148 -1.50 18.63 22.92
CA LYS A 148 -2.15 19.84 23.48
C LYS A 148 -1.44 21.12 23.07
N ASP A 149 -0.20 21.01 22.62
CA ASP A 149 0.54 22.15 22.06
C ASP A 149 -0.06 22.58 20.72
N LYS A 150 -0.73 23.72 20.73
CA LYS A 150 -1.45 24.26 19.57
C LYS A 150 -0.52 24.67 18.42
N GLU A 151 0.67 25.21 18.72
CA GLU A 151 1.63 25.64 17.70
C GLU A 151 2.28 24.45 17.02
N LEU A 152 2.70 23.46 17.80
CA LEU A 152 3.22 22.20 17.32
C LEU A 152 2.18 21.51 16.42
N MET A 153 0.95 21.32 16.92
CA MET A 153 -0.10 20.65 16.14
C MET A 153 -0.47 21.41 14.88
N LYS A 154 -0.49 22.74 14.90
CA LYS A 154 -0.70 23.55 13.70
C LYS A 154 0.37 23.28 12.64
N ALA A 155 1.65 23.24 13.03
CA ALA A 155 2.75 22.92 12.12
C ALA A 155 2.64 21.51 11.55
N LEU A 156 2.26 20.52 12.36
CA LEU A 156 2.04 19.14 11.90
C LEU A 156 0.86 19.05 10.91
N TYR A 157 -0.23 19.78 11.14
CA TYR A 157 -1.35 19.85 10.20
C TYR A 157 -0.95 20.49 8.87
N ASP A 158 -0.19 21.60 8.90
CA ASP A 158 0.30 22.27 7.71
C ASP A 158 1.23 21.37 6.85
N ILE A 159 1.92 20.43 7.49
CA ILE A 159 2.75 19.45 6.80
C ILE A 159 1.91 18.28 6.30
N GLY A 160 1.12 17.69 7.18
CA GLY A 160 0.43 16.42 6.92
C GLY A 160 -0.74 16.52 5.94
N THR A 161 -1.34 17.70 5.77
CA THR A 161 -2.43 17.94 4.81
C THR A 161 -1.94 18.29 3.39
N LYS A 162 -0.65 18.57 3.20
CA LYS A 162 -0.06 18.88 1.88
C LYS A 162 0.27 17.63 1.08
N ALA A 163 0.67 17.82 -0.17
CA ALA A 163 1.17 16.75 -1.04
C ALA A 163 2.30 15.97 -0.34
N GLY A 164 2.20 14.62 -0.34
CA GLY A 164 3.09 13.75 0.44
C GLY A 164 2.56 13.41 1.84
N GLY A 165 1.63 14.18 2.38
CA GLY A 165 0.85 13.90 3.58
C GLY A 165 1.63 13.27 4.73
N LEU A 166 1.11 12.19 5.28
CA LEU A 166 1.73 11.48 6.41
C LEU A 166 3.14 10.92 6.11
N ARG A 167 3.48 10.66 4.84
CA ARG A 167 4.83 10.21 4.47
C ARG A 167 5.85 11.31 4.74
N ALA A 168 5.59 12.51 4.26
CA ALA A 168 6.45 13.68 4.48
C ALA A 168 6.56 14.00 5.97
N LEU A 169 5.43 14.01 6.68
CA LEU A 169 5.38 14.22 8.13
C LEU A 169 6.27 13.19 8.87
N THR A 170 6.13 11.91 8.54
CA THR A 170 6.94 10.86 9.18
C THR A 170 8.43 11.02 8.88
N GLN A 171 8.80 11.48 7.69
CA GLN A 171 10.21 11.73 7.35
C GLN A 171 10.79 12.90 8.15
N TYR A 172 10.05 14.00 8.29
CA TYR A 172 10.49 15.13 9.11
C TYR A 172 10.61 14.76 10.58
N LEU A 173 9.64 14.00 11.11
CA LEU A 173 9.71 13.51 12.49
C LEU A 173 10.89 12.56 12.72
N ARG A 174 11.23 11.72 11.76
CA ARG A 174 12.45 10.87 11.85
C ARG A 174 13.72 11.71 11.91
N LEU A 175 13.85 12.70 11.04
CA LEU A 175 15.03 13.57 11.02
C LEU A 175 15.11 14.41 12.30
N ALA A 176 13.99 15.00 12.73
CA ALA A 176 13.90 15.72 14.00
C ALA A 176 14.26 14.80 15.21
N GLY A 177 13.81 13.54 15.18
CA GLY A 177 14.16 12.56 16.23
C GLY A 177 15.64 12.21 16.27
N ILE A 178 16.31 12.12 15.12
CA ILE A 178 17.77 11.92 15.04
C ILE A 178 18.49 13.14 15.64
N ALA A 179 18.08 14.36 15.27
CA ALA A 179 18.65 15.59 15.81
C ALA A 179 18.41 15.72 17.34
N ALA A 180 17.19 15.44 17.79
CA ALA A 180 16.83 15.45 19.22
C ALA A 180 17.69 14.49 20.02
N LYS A 181 17.89 13.26 19.53
CA LYS A 181 18.76 12.26 20.16
C LYS A 181 20.21 12.74 20.23
N GLY A 182 20.72 13.37 19.18
CA GLY A 182 22.08 13.92 19.14
C GLY A 182 22.30 15.07 20.15
N GLN A 183 21.23 15.82 20.44
CA GLN A 183 21.27 16.94 21.39
C GLN A 183 20.83 16.56 22.80
N GLY A 184 20.37 15.33 23.04
CA GLY A 184 19.87 14.89 24.35
C GLY A 184 18.56 15.55 24.77
N VAL A 185 17.74 16.00 23.83
CA VAL A 185 16.46 16.68 24.06
C VAL A 185 15.27 15.92 23.48
N ALA A 186 14.06 16.28 23.88
CA ALA A 186 12.85 15.77 23.25
C ALA A 186 12.62 16.44 21.86
N ILE A 187 11.87 15.76 20.99
CA ILE A 187 11.44 16.35 19.71
C ILE A 187 10.56 17.57 20.02
N ASN A 188 10.87 18.70 19.41
CA ASN A 188 10.15 19.96 19.56
C ASN A 188 9.87 20.60 18.20
N LEU A 189 9.12 21.68 18.19
CA LEU A 189 8.71 22.39 16.99
C LEU A 189 9.90 22.85 16.15
N ASP A 190 10.93 23.41 16.78
CA ASP A 190 12.12 23.94 16.10
C ASP A 190 12.85 22.85 15.31
N LEU A 191 13.07 21.69 15.92
CA LEU A 191 13.70 20.55 15.26
C LEU A 191 12.88 20.02 14.07
N ILE A 192 11.55 20.05 14.17
CA ILE A 192 10.67 19.65 13.06
C ILE A 192 10.76 20.65 11.91
N LEU A 193 10.77 21.95 12.21
CA LEU A 193 10.91 22.99 11.20
C LEU A 193 12.28 22.96 10.54
N GLN A 194 13.37 22.76 11.31
CA GLN A 194 14.72 22.57 10.76
C GLN A 194 14.78 21.34 9.85
N ALA A 195 14.21 20.21 10.26
CA ALA A 195 14.13 19.01 9.45
C ALA A 195 13.39 19.25 8.12
N LYS A 196 12.30 20.01 8.16
CA LYS A 196 11.54 20.41 6.97
C LYS A 196 12.38 21.27 6.04
N MET A 197 13.05 22.31 6.55
CA MET A 197 13.89 23.19 5.76
C MET A 197 15.04 22.42 5.10
N HIS A 198 15.71 21.57 5.85
CA HIS A 198 16.82 20.74 5.36
C HIS A 198 16.38 19.83 4.19
N MET A 199 15.23 19.18 4.33
CA MET A 199 14.72 18.28 3.28
C MET A 199 14.14 19.02 2.06
N GLN A 200 13.77 20.28 2.18
CA GLN A 200 13.29 21.10 1.08
C GLN A 200 14.41 21.83 0.34
N GLY A 201 15.67 21.64 0.74
CA GLY A 201 16.83 22.29 0.10
C GLY A 201 16.90 23.79 0.39
N ALA A 202 16.21 24.28 1.40
CA ALA A 202 16.26 25.66 1.84
C ALA A 202 17.32 25.84 2.94
N ILE A 203 18.60 25.60 2.57
CA ILE A 203 19.78 25.97 3.35
C ILE A 203 20.60 26.95 2.52
#